data_bc545f01fb7317ded5a6dee2a95e57a8
#
_entry.id   bc545f01fb7317ded5a6dee2a95e57a8
#
_cell.length_a   1.000
_cell.length_b   1.000
_cell.length_c   1.000
_cell.angle_alpha   90.00
_cell.angle_beta   90.00
_cell.angle_gamma   90.00
#
_symmetry.space_group_name_H-M   'P 1'
#
loop_
_entity.id
_entity.type
_entity.pdbx_description
1 polymer ?
#
loop_
_entity_poly.entity_id
_entity_poly.type
_entity_poly.pdbx_seq_one_letter_code
_entity_poly.pdbx_strand_id
1 'polypeptide(L)'
;ETTLIGFAGSPWTVAVYMVEGKTSKECSNARLWAYENPEEFDQLIQLIIDATIKYLHKQIQSGVEVIQLFDSWAGVLADDQFQRWIIEPNKKIVENLKSFYPSIPIIGFPRNCGVLYRDFAEQTGVDGISIDHSVPIEWAATELQPFTAIQGNLDNHLLIAGGKMLDLRVENILRTFSDGPFIFNLGH
;
A
#
# COMPACT_ATOMS: atom_id res chain seq x y z
N GLU A 1 13.82 8.38 20.13
CA GLU A 1 13.73 7.01 19.61
C GLU A 1 13.16 7.06 18.21
N THR A 2 13.64 6.18 17.35
CA THR A 2 13.19 6.08 15.95
C THR A 2 12.53 4.72 15.77
N THR A 3 11.28 4.70 15.30
CA THR A 3 10.54 3.47 15.01
C THR A 3 11.13 2.73 13.81
N LEU A 4 11.34 1.42 13.97
CA LEU A 4 11.81 0.55 12.89
C LEU A 4 10.61 0.02 12.08
N ILE A 5 10.52 0.44 10.82
CA ILE A 5 9.50 -0.03 9.88
C ILE A 5 10.06 -1.18 9.05
N GLY A 6 9.46 -2.37 9.17
CA GLY A 6 9.69 -3.47 8.25
C GLY A 6 8.78 -3.37 7.03
N PHE A 7 9.14 -4.02 5.93
CA PHE A 7 8.32 -3.96 4.73
C PHE A 7 8.41 -5.18 3.84
N ALA A 8 7.43 -5.33 2.97
CA ALA A 8 7.45 -6.28 1.86
C ALA A 8 6.69 -5.72 0.65
N GLY A 9 7.03 -6.21 -0.54
CA GLY A 9 6.15 -6.05 -1.69
C GLY A 9 4.87 -6.86 -1.50
N SER A 10 3.72 -6.27 -1.84
CA SER A 10 2.45 -6.99 -1.87
C SER A 10 2.41 -8.03 -2.99
N PRO A 11 1.58 -9.07 -2.88
CA PRO A 11 1.62 -10.22 -3.77
C PRO A 11 1.50 -9.90 -5.25
N TRP A 12 0.60 -8.99 -5.65
CA TRP A 12 0.47 -8.56 -7.04
C TRP A 12 1.76 -7.91 -7.56
N THR A 13 2.32 -6.98 -6.81
CA THR A 13 3.58 -6.30 -7.20
C THR A 13 4.73 -7.28 -7.36
N VAL A 14 4.86 -8.26 -6.48
CA VAL A 14 5.89 -9.32 -6.59
C VAL A 14 5.62 -10.19 -7.80
N ALA A 15 4.38 -10.62 -8.04
CA ALA A 15 3.99 -11.40 -9.21
C ALA A 15 4.31 -10.65 -10.52
N VAL A 16 4.01 -9.34 -10.58
CA VAL A 16 4.37 -8.51 -11.75
C VAL A 16 5.88 -8.57 -12.03
N TYR A 17 6.73 -8.37 -11.02
CA TYR A 17 8.18 -8.46 -11.22
C TYR A 17 8.64 -9.84 -11.67
N MET A 18 8.04 -10.92 -11.13
CA MET A 18 8.37 -12.29 -11.53
C MET A 18 7.97 -12.59 -12.97
N VAL A 19 6.79 -12.14 -13.40
CA VAL A 19 6.22 -12.43 -14.73
C VAL A 19 6.82 -11.53 -15.81
N GLU A 20 6.98 -10.24 -15.54
CA GLU A 20 7.51 -9.29 -16.53
C GLU A 20 9.03 -9.39 -16.68
N GLY A 21 9.75 -9.83 -15.66
CA GLY A 21 11.22 -9.92 -15.63
C GLY A 21 11.94 -8.57 -15.74
N LYS A 22 11.19 -7.48 -15.86
CA LYS A 22 11.65 -6.09 -15.95
C LYS A 22 10.56 -5.13 -15.49
N THR A 23 10.89 -3.88 -15.31
CA THR A 23 9.89 -2.83 -15.05
C THR A 23 8.98 -2.66 -16.28
N SER A 24 7.67 -2.79 -16.08
CA SER A 24 6.64 -2.62 -17.12
C SER A 24 5.56 -1.69 -16.57
N LYS A 25 5.28 -0.58 -17.30
CA LYS A 25 4.24 0.37 -16.87
C LYS A 25 2.83 -0.21 -16.99
N GLU A 26 2.61 -1.05 -17.98
CA GLU A 26 1.30 -1.65 -18.29
C GLU A 26 1.08 -2.99 -17.60
N CYS A 27 2.14 -3.66 -17.15
CA CYS A 27 2.11 -5.00 -16.57
C CYS A 27 1.33 -6.02 -17.43
N SER A 28 1.53 -5.94 -18.75
CA SER A 28 0.67 -6.60 -19.73
C SER A 28 0.69 -8.12 -19.64
N ASN A 29 1.86 -8.73 -19.43
CA ASN A 29 1.97 -10.19 -19.34
C ASN A 29 1.29 -10.72 -18.08
N ALA A 30 1.51 -10.06 -16.94
CA ALA A 30 0.87 -10.44 -15.68
C ALA A 30 -0.66 -10.29 -15.76
N ARG A 31 -1.15 -9.17 -16.32
CA ARG A 31 -2.59 -8.92 -16.49
C ARG A 31 -3.23 -9.92 -17.45
N LEU A 32 -2.61 -10.21 -18.60
CA LEU A 32 -3.11 -11.20 -19.54
C LEU A 32 -3.16 -12.58 -18.89
N TRP A 33 -2.11 -13.02 -18.21
CA TRP A 33 -2.09 -14.30 -17.54
C TRP A 33 -3.19 -14.38 -16.47
N ALA A 34 -3.39 -13.33 -15.68
CA ALA A 34 -4.45 -13.27 -14.67
C ALA A 34 -5.86 -13.40 -15.26
N TYR A 35 -6.10 -12.90 -16.48
CA TYR A 35 -7.37 -13.06 -17.20
C TYR A 35 -7.50 -14.43 -17.89
N GLU A 36 -6.47 -14.89 -18.57
CA GLU A 36 -6.48 -16.10 -19.38
C GLU A 36 -6.46 -17.40 -18.55
N ASN A 37 -5.69 -17.38 -17.44
CA ASN A 37 -5.47 -18.54 -16.60
C ASN A 37 -5.56 -18.16 -15.10
N PRO A 38 -6.73 -17.71 -14.64
CA PRO A 38 -6.89 -17.14 -13.30
C PRO A 38 -6.62 -18.14 -12.17
N GLU A 39 -6.84 -19.45 -12.39
CA GLU A 39 -6.57 -20.49 -11.39
C GLU A 39 -5.07 -20.73 -11.20
N GLU A 40 -4.29 -20.71 -12.28
CA GLU A 40 -2.83 -20.84 -12.20
C GLU A 40 -2.21 -19.58 -11.59
N PHE A 41 -2.73 -18.40 -11.97
CA PHE A 41 -2.26 -17.14 -11.39
C PHE A 41 -2.56 -17.06 -9.89
N ASP A 42 -3.70 -17.60 -9.46
CA ASP A 42 -4.07 -17.72 -8.04
C ASP A 42 -3.07 -18.57 -7.24
N GLN A 43 -2.57 -19.67 -7.83
CA GLN A 43 -1.54 -20.50 -7.22
C GLN A 43 -0.23 -19.73 -7.01
N LEU A 44 0.19 -18.92 -7.99
CA LEU A 44 1.35 -18.03 -7.85
C LEU A 44 1.12 -17.00 -6.74
N ILE A 45 -0.02 -16.33 -6.73
CA ILE A 45 -0.37 -15.35 -5.70
C ILE A 45 -0.37 -16.00 -4.30
N GLN A 46 -0.95 -17.19 -4.15
CA GLN A 46 -0.97 -17.88 -2.87
C GLN A 46 0.44 -18.24 -2.39
N LEU A 47 1.31 -18.70 -3.29
CA LEU A 47 2.72 -18.98 -2.97
C LEU A 47 3.44 -17.73 -2.46
N ILE A 48 3.18 -16.58 -3.10
CA ILE A 48 3.78 -15.29 -2.70
C ILE A 48 3.21 -14.85 -1.34
N ILE A 49 1.90 -15.00 -1.10
CA ILE A 49 1.28 -14.71 0.20
C ILE A 49 2.00 -15.48 1.31
N ASP A 50 2.15 -16.80 1.14
CA ASP A 50 2.76 -17.67 2.14
C ASP A 50 4.23 -17.30 2.41
N ALA A 51 4.98 -16.96 1.36
CA ALA A 51 6.36 -16.51 1.48
C ALA A 51 6.44 -15.14 2.20
N THR A 52 5.56 -14.20 1.83
CA THR A 52 5.50 -12.86 2.43
C THR A 52 5.14 -12.92 3.91
N ILE A 53 4.17 -13.74 4.29
CA ILE A 53 3.80 -13.96 5.69
C ILE A 53 5.02 -14.46 6.49
N LYS A 54 5.70 -15.50 6.00
CA LYS A 54 6.89 -16.05 6.68
C LYS A 54 8.00 -14.99 6.81
N TYR A 55 8.20 -14.19 5.78
CA TYR A 55 9.19 -13.13 5.77
C TYR A 55 8.87 -12.03 6.80
N LEU A 56 7.62 -11.58 6.85
CA LEU A 56 7.17 -10.56 7.78
C LEU A 56 7.18 -11.05 9.24
N HIS A 57 6.83 -12.30 9.50
CA HIS A 57 7.01 -12.91 10.83
C HIS A 57 8.46 -12.81 11.30
N LYS A 58 9.43 -13.07 10.42
CA LYS A 58 10.86 -12.95 10.77
C LYS A 58 11.28 -11.51 11.04
N GLN A 59 10.75 -10.55 10.29
CA GLN A 59 11.01 -9.13 10.56
C GLN A 59 10.50 -8.71 11.94
N ILE A 60 9.24 -9.07 12.27
CA ILE A 60 8.65 -8.77 13.58
C ILE A 60 9.44 -9.42 14.71
N GLN A 61 9.81 -10.71 14.59
CA GLN A 61 10.65 -11.41 15.55
C GLN A 61 12.04 -10.78 15.73
N SER A 62 12.51 -10.03 14.71
CA SER A 62 13.80 -9.32 14.74
C SER A 62 13.69 -7.89 15.30
N GLY A 63 12.50 -7.48 15.78
CA GLY A 63 12.31 -6.20 16.47
C GLY A 63 11.71 -5.09 15.60
N VAL A 64 11.09 -5.42 14.48
CA VAL A 64 10.31 -4.47 13.69
C VAL A 64 9.04 -4.07 14.46
N GLU A 65 8.74 -2.78 14.48
CA GLU A 65 7.65 -2.18 15.26
C GLU A 65 6.42 -1.82 14.42
N VAL A 66 6.59 -1.65 13.10
CA VAL A 66 5.52 -1.36 12.13
C VAL A 66 5.82 -2.12 10.84
N ILE A 67 4.81 -2.61 10.17
CA ILE A 67 4.93 -3.24 8.83
C ILE A 67 4.34 -2.31 7.76
N GLN A 68 5.02 -2.22 6.61
CA GLN A 68 4.46 -1.58 5.41
C GLN A 68 4.41 -2.54 4.23
N LEU A 69 3.24 -2.66 3.59
CA LEU A 69 3.00 -3.45 2.38
C LEU A 69 2.95 -2.52 1.17
N PHE A 70 3.87 -2.73 0.22
CA PHE A 70 3.98 -1.90 -0.99
C PHE A 70 3.34 -2.59 -2.18
N ASP A 71 2.25 -2.04 -2.70
CA ASP A 71 1.63 -2.49 -3.95
C ASP A 71 1.79 -1.44 -5.05
N SER A 72 3.02 -1.33 -5.55
CA SER A 72 3.46 -0.28 -6.47
C SER A 72 2.75 -0.30 -7.83
N TRP A 73 2.18 -1.45 -8.21
CA TRP A 73 1.50 -1.68 -9.49
C TRP A 73 -0.02 -1.86 -9.34
N ALA A 74 -0.60 -1.53 -8.18
CA ALA A 74 -2.02 -1.70 -7.90
C ALA A 74 -2.93 -0.95 -8.91
N GLY A 75 -2.57 0.28 -9.24
CA GLY A 75 -3.37 1.16 -10.07
C GLY A 75 -3.50 0.79 -11.55
N VAL A 76 -2.87 -0.31 -12.02
CA VAL A 76 -3.03 -0.77 -13.41
C VAL A 76 -4.22 -1.73 -13.57
N LEU A 77 -4.83 -2.16 -12.49
CA LEU A 77 -5.91 -3.15 -12.49
C LEU A 77 -7.30 -2.49 -12.59
N ALA A 78 -8.21 -3.17 -13.29
CA ALA A 78 -9.63 -2.86 -13.23
C ALA A 78 -10.20 -3.22 -11.85
N ASP A 79 -11.36 -2.69 -11.50
CA ASP A 79 -11.96 -2.80 -10.17
C ASP A 79 -12.16 -4.24 -9.68
N ASP A 80 -12.69 -5.13 -10.54
CA ASP A 80 -12.87 -6.55 -10.23
C ASP A 80 -11.54 -7.29 -10.03
N GLN A 81 -10.52 -6.93 -10.82
CA GLN A 81 -9.17 -7.46 -10.71
C GLN A 81 -8.44 -6.88 -9.48
N PHE A 82 -8.72 -5.62 -9.14
CA PHE A 82 -8.20 -4.99 -7.93
C PHE A 82 -8.73 -5.71 -6.67
N GLN A 83 -10.02 -6.01 -6.63
CA GLN A 83 -10.60 -6.81 -5.54
C GLN A 83 -9.87 -8.15 -5.39
N ARG A 84 -9.71 -8.88 -6.49
CA ARG A 84 -9.16 -10.24 -6.48
C ARG A 84 -7.66 -10.29 -6.20
N TRP A 85 -6.88 -9.38 -6.79
CA TRP A 85 -5.42 -9.47 -6.79
C TRP A 85 -4.73 -8.49 -5.84
N ILE A 86 -5.45 -7.47 -5.36
CA ILE A 86 -4.92 -6.49 -4.40
C ILE A 86 -5.58 -6.68 -3.04
N ILE A 87 -6.90 -6.50 -2.93
CA ILE A 87 -7.59 -6.51 -1.64
C ILE A 87 -7.49 -7.87 -0.96
N GLU A 88 -7.92 -8.94 -1.61
CA GLU A 88 -7.95 -10.27 -1.01
C GLU A 88 -6.57 -10.79 -0.58
N PRO A 89 -5.49 -10.66 -1.38
CA PRO A 89 -4.15 -11.07 -0.94
C PRO A 89 -3.61 -10.27 0.23
N ASN A 90 -3.77 -8.93 0.22
CA ASN A 90 -3.33 -8.08 1.33
C ASN A 90 -4.12 -8.38 2.60
N LYS A 91 -5.45 -8.59 2.51
CA LYS A 91 -6.30 -8.99 3.62
C LYS A 91 -5.81 -10.29 4.28
N LYS A 92 -5.51 -11.33 3.50
CA LYS A 92 -4.98 -12.61 4.02
C LYS A 92 -3.67 -12.40 4.79
N ILE A 93 -2.77 -11.54 4.31
CA ILE A 93 -1.51 -11.23 5.00
C ILE A 93 -1.81 -10.50 6.32
N VAL A 94 -2.65 -9.46 6.28
CA VAL A 94 -3.01 -8.68 7.46
C VAL A 94 -3.68 -9.55 8.51
N GLU A 95 -4.68 -10.35 8.16
CA GLU A 95 -5.38 -11.25 9.07
C GLU A 95 -4.43 -12.25 9.73
N ASN A 96 -3.51 -12.83 8.96
CA ASN A 96 -2.51 -13.76 9.50
C ASN A 96 -1.60 -13.06 10.50
N LEU A 97 -1.00 -11.92 10.13
CA LEU A 97 -0.10 -11.18 11.01
C LEU A 97 -0.82 -10.71 12.29
N LYS A 98 -2.03 -10.19 12.17
CA LYS A 98 -2.83 -9.73 13.31
C LYS A 98 -3.25 -10.87 14.25
N SER A 99 -3.41 -12.09 13.74
CA SER A 99 -3.71 -13.25 14.59
C SER A 99 -2.56 -13.62 15.53
N PHE A 100 -1.30 -13.35 15.15
CA PHE A 100 -0.11 -13.60 15.98
C PHE A 100 0.40 -12.34 16.71
N TYR A 101 0.23 -11.17 16.09
CA TYR A 101 0.75 -9.90 16.58
C TYR A 101 -0.33 -8.80 16.51
N PRO A 102 -1.37 -8.86 17.34
CA PRO A 102 -2.52 -7.96 17.23
C PRO A 102 -2.19 -6.48 17.42
N SER A 103 -1.07 -6.18 18.07
CA SER A 103 -0.63 -4.81 18.36
C SER A 103 0.32 -4.22 17.31
N ILE A 104 0.84 -5.03 16.37
CA ILE A 104 1.73 -4.51 15.31
C ILE A 104 0.91 -3.71 14.30
N PRO A 105 1.19 -2.40 14.11
CA PRO A 105 0.54 -1.61 13.08
C PRO A 105 0.97 -2.07 11.68
N ILE A 106 0.02 -2.10 10.75
CA ILE A 106 0.25 -2.46 9.36
C ILE A 106 -0.24 -1.31 8.47
N ILE A 107 0.65 -0.81 7.60
CA ILE A 107 0.37 0.24 6.62
C ILE A 107 0.30 -0.40 5.23
N GLY A 108 -0.78 -0.18 4.49
CA GLY A 108 -0.90 -0.59 3.10
C GLY A 108 -0.61 0.57 2.15
N PHE A 109 0.03 0.29 1.00
CA PHE A 109 0.25 1.29 -0.04
C PHE A 109 -0.14 0.76 -1.43
N PRO A 110 -1.45 0.73 -1.77
CA PRO A 110 -1.94 0.40 -3.12
C PRO A 110 -1.81 1.63 -4.03
N ARG A 111 -0.62 1.84 -4.56
CA ARG A 111 -0.26 3.06 -5.29
C ARG A 111 -1.10 3.27 -6.56
N ASN A 112 -1.51 4.51 -6.82
CA ASN A 112 -2.25 4.97 -8.01
C ASN A 112 -3.64 4.33 -8.19
N CYS A 113 -4.27 3.86 -7.12
CA CYS A 113 -5.56 3.17 -7.21
C CYS A 113 -6.79 4.10 -7.14
N GLY A 114 -6.60 5.42 -7.04
CA GLY A 114 -7.68 6.42 -7.12
C GLY A 114 -8.75 6.20 -6.04
N VAL A 115 -10.00 6.08 -6.45
CA VAL A 115 -11.13 5.90 -5.51
C VAL A 115 -11.09 4.56 -4.78
N LEU A 116 -10.37 3.55 -5.30
CA LEU A 116 -10.24 2.23 -4.71
C LEU A 116 -9.39 2.22 -3.42
N TYR A 117 -8.74 3.34 -3.07
CA TYR A 117 -8.12 3.51 -1.75
C TYR A 117 -9.10 3.25 -0.61
N ARG A 118 -10.36 3.67 -0.77
CA ARG A 118 -11.39 3.48 0.24
C ARG A 118 -11.70 1.99 0.45
N ASP A 119 -11.98 1.27 -0.64
CA ASP A 119 -12.27 -0.18 -0.58
C ASP A 119 -11.11 -0.96 0.01
N PHE A 120 -9.87 -0.59 -0.35
CA PHE A 120 -8.69 -1.20 0.23
C PHE A 120 -8.62 -0.97 1.75
N ALA A 121 -8.79 0.27 2.21
CA ALA A 121 -8.72 0.60 3.64
C ALA A 121 -9.81 -0.13 4.46
N GLU A 122 -11.05 -0.16 3.95
CA GLU A 122 -12.18 -0.78 4.64
C GLU A 122 -12.09 -2.30 4.69
N GLN A 123 -11.57 -2.96 3.65
CA GLN A 123 -11.67 -4.41 3.51
C GLN A 123 -10.41 -5.17 3.94
N THR A 124 -9.24 -4.55 3.93
CA THR A 124 -7.98 -5.27 4.25
C THR A 124 -7.67 -5.34 5.74
N GLY A 125 -8.23 -4.44 6.55
CA GLY A 125 -7.96 -4.37 7.98
C GLY A 125 -6.61 -3.75 8.34
N VAL A 126 -5.99 -2.97 7.43
CA VAL A 126 -4.77 -2.20 7.73
C VAL A 126 -5.05 -1.08 8.75
N ASP A 127 -4.06 -0.77 9.59
CA ASP A 127 -4.15 0.32 10.57
C ASP A 127 -3.86 1.68 9.96
N GLY A 128 -3.15 1.70 8.84
CA GLY A 128 -2.83 2.92 8.10
C GLY A 128 -2.79 2.67 6.60
N ILE A 129 -3.07 3.73 5.84
CA ILE A 129 -2.99 3.70 4.40
C ILE A 129 -2.06 4.80 3.90
N SER A 130 -1.06 4.40 3.10
CA SER A 130 -0.22 5.36 2.41
C SER A 130 -0.89 5.76 1.09
N ILE A 131 -0.94 7.05 0.83
CA ILE A 131 -1.55 7.61 -0.37
C ILE A 131 -0.50 8.30 -1.24
N ASP A 132 -0.66 8.19 -2.57
CA ASP A 132 0.26 8.84 -3.50
C ASP A 132 -0.04 10.33 -3.69
N HIS A 133 0.91 11.04 -4.31
CA HIS A 133 0.85 12.49 -4.49
C HIS A 133 -0.31 12.96 -5.40
N SER A 134 -0.94 12.07 -6.17
CA SER A 134 -2.08 12.41 -7.04
C SER A 134 -3.41 12.47 -6.29
N VAL A 135 -3.46 11.92 -5.07
CA VAL A 135 -4.68 11.91 -4.25
C VAL A 135 -4.95 13.31 -3.68
N PRO A 136 -6.14 13.88 -3.89
CA PRO A 136 -6.53 15.13 -3.24
C PRO A 136 -6.57 14.96 -1.71
N ILE A 137 -5.86 15.82 -0.99
CA ILE A 137 -5.73 15.68 0.48
C ILE A 137 -7.06 15.91 1.20
N GLU A 138 -7.90 16.80 0.70
CA GLU A 138 -9.23 17.06 1.25
C GLU A 138 -10.14 15.82 1.12
N TRP A 139 -10.07 15.12 -0.01
CA TRP A 139 -10.78 13.87 -0.21
C TRP A 139 -10.28 12.78 0.76
N ALA A 140 -8.96 12.63 0.89
CA ALA A 140 -8.39 11.65 1.79
C ALA A 140 -8.73 11.92 3.27
N ALA A 141 -8.75 13.20 3.68
CA ALA A 141 -9.15 13.59 5.03
C ALA A 141 -10.63 13.27 5.32
N THR A 142 -11.51 13.39 4.32
CA THR A 142 -12.94 13.13 4.46
C THR A 142 -13.29 11.64 4.32
N GLU A 143 -12.71 10.96 3.34
CA GLU A 143 -13.12 9.61 2.94
C GLU A 143 -12.28 8.48 3.55
N LEU A 144 -11.04 8.78 3.96
CA LEU A 144 -10.13 7.76 4.48
C LEU A 144 -9.79 7.95 5.96
N GLN A 145 -9.44 9.17 6.38
CA GLN A 145 -8.96 9.44 7.74
C GLN A 145 -9.95 9.06 8.86
N PRO A 146 -11.30 9.08 8.66
CA PRO A 146 -12.23 8.59 9.67
C PRO A 146 -12.12 7.09 9.97
N PHE A 147 -11.50 6.29 9.09
CA PHE A 147 -11.42 4.83 9.21
C PHE A 147 -10.01 4.34 9.53
N THR A 148 -8.97 5.07 9.11
CA THR A 148 -7.59 4.60 9.18
C THR A 148 -6.60 5.76 9.29
N ALA A 149 -5.41 5.51 9.80
CA ALA A 149 -4.34 6.50 9.75
C ALA A 149 -3.91 6.78 8.29
N ILE A 150 -3.69 8.05 7.95
CA ILE A 150 -3.20 8.43 6.63
C ILE A 150 -1.68 8.63 6.66
N GLN A 151 -0.97 8.08 5.67
CA GLN A 151 0.44 8.36 5.42
C GLN A 151 0.61 9.01 4.03
N GLY A 152 1.38 10.07 3.96
CA GLY A 152 1.70 10.73 2.68
C GLY A 152 1.58 12.23 2.80
N ASN A 153 1.34 12.98 1.69
CA ASN A 153 1.48 12.58 0.28
C ASN A 153 2.23 13.67 -0.48
N LEU A 154 3.31 14.16 0.14
CA LEU A 154 4.12 15.20 -0.50
C LEU A 154 4.72 14.71 -1.82
N ASP A 155 4.58 15.51 -2.88
CA ASP A 155 5.24 15.23 -4.15
C ASP A 155 6.77 15.30 -3.98
N ASN A 156 7.45 14.22 -4.36
CA ASN A 156 8.90 14.11 -4.31
C ASN A 156 9.61 15.15 -5.21
N HIS A 157 9.01 15.54 -6.33
CA HIS A 157 9.57 16.57 -7.19
C HIS A 157 9.47 17.96 -6.55
N LEU A 158 8.42 18.22 -5.79
CA LEU A 158 8.30 19.45 -5.04
C LEU A 158 9.34 19.52 -3.90
N LEU A 159 9.63 18.39 -3.26
CA LEU A 159 10.72 18.31 -2.27
C LEU A 159 12.08 18.66 -2.91
N ILE A 160 12.35 18.15 -4.13
CA ILE A 160 13.58 18.46 -4.87
C ILE A 160 13.63 19.93 -5.27
N ALA A 161 12.51 20.50 -5.73
CA ALA A 161 12.42 21.91 -6.12
C ALA A 161 12.60 22.88 -4.95
N GLY A 162 12.12 22.50 -3.76
CA GLY A 162 12.26 23.28 -2.53
C GLY A 162 11.53 24.63 -2.55
N GLY A 163 11.98 25.53 -1.69
CA GLY A 163 11.53 26.93 -1.64
C GLY A 163 10.11 27.11 -1.10
N LYS A 164 9.56 28.31 -1.26
CA LYS A 164 8.28 28.72 -0.67
C LYS A 164 7.10 27.81 -1.02
N MET A 165 7.11 27.21 -2.21
CA MET A 165 6.03 26.29 -2.61
C MET A 165 6.06 25.00 -1.82
N LEU A 166 7.23 24.50 -1.46
CA LEU A 166 7.39 23.36 -0.56
C LEU A 166 6.82 23.69 0.82
N ASP A 167 7.20 24.83 1.40
CA ASP A 167 6.73 25.27 2.71
C ASP A 167 5.21 25.34 2.76
N LEU A 168 4.58 25.98 1.77
CA LEU A 168 3.13 26.11 1.66
C LEU A 168 2.43 24.75 1.51
N ARG A 169 3.00 23.83 0.74
CA ARG A 169 2.40 22.51 0.55
C ARG A 169 2.50 21.66 1.81
N VAL A 170 3.64 21.68 2.49
CA VAL A 170 3.83 20.99 3.78
C VAL A 170 2.84 21.52 4.80
N GLU A 171 2.73 22.85 4.96
CA GLU A 171 1.76 23.46 5.87
C GLU A 171 0.31 23.05 5.53
N ASN A 172 -0.05 23.04 4.24
CA ASN A 172 -1.38 22.65 3.81
C ASN A 172 -1.67 21.18 4.15
N ILE A 173 -0.74 20.26 3.88
CA ILE A 173 -0.88 18.82 4.22
C ILE A 173 -1.07 18.65 5.73
N LEU A 174 -0.19 19.25 6.54
CA LEU A 174 -0.25 19.14 7.99
C LEU A 174 -1.55 19.69 8.57
N ARG A 175 -2.03 20.83 8.04
CA ARG A 175 -3.30 21.44 8.44
C ARG A 175 -4.49 20.56 8.05
N THR A 176 -4.51 20.01 6.83
CA THR A 176 -5.64 19.22 6.33
C THR A 176 -5.84 17.94 7.12
N PHE A 177 -4.74 17.30 7.55
CA PHE A 177 -4.81 16.05 8.32
C PHE A 177 -4.71 16.23 9.84
N SER A 178 -4.82 17.48 10.36
CA SER A 178 -4.64 17.77 11.80
C SER A 178 -5.67 17.11 12.72
N ASP A 179 -6.86 16.78 12.21
CA ASP A 179 -7.99 16.31 13.01
C ASP A 179 -8.01 14.78 13.24
N GLY A 180 -7.05 14.06 12.64
CA GLY A 180 -6.96 12.59 12.75
C GLY A 180 -5.53 12.05 12.73
N PRO A 181 -5.36 10.71 12.84
CA PRO A 181 -4.06 10.10 12.83
C PRO A 181 -3.38 10.26 11.45
N PHE A 182 -2.16 10.83 11.48
CA PHE A 182 -1.43 11.17 10.28
C PHE A 182 0.07 10.92 10.43
N ILE A 183 0.68 10.37 9.37
CA ILE A 183 2.12 10.17 9.23
C ILE A 183 2.57 10.98 8.00
N PHE A 184 3.37 12.04 8.23
CA PHE A 184 3.90 12.82 7.13
C PHE A 184 4.96 12.01 6.35
N ASN A 185 4.75 11.88 5.03
CA ASN A 185 5.65 11.16 4.15
C ASN A 185 5.53 11.70 2.70
N LEU A 186 6.42 11.23 1.82
CA LEU A 186 6.28 11.41 0.38
C LEU A 186 5.16 10.53 -0.18
N GLY A 187 4.50 11.00 -1.23
CA GLY A 187 3.48 10.26 -1.97
C GLY A 187 4.08 9.41 -3.11
N HIS A 188 5.16 8.66 -2.81
CA HIS A 188 5.89 7.89 -3.84
C HIS A 188 6.21 6.49 -3.34
#